data_e2b611aa232d41ebd185aba8ba63e435
#
_entry.id   e2b611aa232d41ebd185aba8ba63e435
#
_cell.length_a   1.000
_cell.length_b   1.000
_cell.length_c   1.000
_cell.angle_alpha   90.00
_cell.angle_beta   90.00
_cell.angle_gamma   90.00
#
_symmetry.space_group_name_H-M   'P 1'
#
loop_
_entity.id
_entity.type
_entity.pdbx_description
1 polymer ?
#
loop_
_entity_poly.entity_id
_entity_poly.type
_entity_poly.pdbx_seq_one_letter_code
_entity_poly.pdbx_strand_id
1 'polypeptide(L)'
;MYNRAFTPEWISELKPNEVFVFGSNLAGMHAGGAARVAVEDFGAIWGQGVGLQGQSYAIPTMQGGVETIKPYVDEFIAFAEAHPEYTFLVTPIGCGIAGFTADEIAPLFAHAIHTDNVLLPESFAKIINDDYDRFCRSFDHDADRNAEHW
;
A
#
# COMPACT_ATOMS: atom_id res chain seq x y z
N MET A 1 -9.47 2.88 -12.36
CA MET A 1 -8.25 2.07 -12.51
C MET A 1 -7.01 2.81 -12.07
N TYR A 2 -5.99 2.08 -11.66
CA TYR A 2 -4.70 2.67 -11.34
C TYR A 2 -4.05 3.20 -12.64
N ASN A 3 -3.80 4.49 -12.71
CA ASN A 3 -3.34 5.15 -13.94
C ASN A 3 -2.22 6.17 -13.69
N ARG A 4 -1.34 5.89 -12.75
CA ARG A 4 -0.19 6.73 -12.41
C ARG A 4 1.07 5.90 -12.27
N ALA A 5 2.20 6.54 -11.97
CA ALA A 5 3.48 5.86 -11.80
C ALA A 5 3.41 4.79 -10.70
N PHE A 6 4.20 3.74 -10.86
CA PHE A 6 4.38 2.73 -9.81
C PHE A 6 5.47 3.17 -8.85
N THR A 7 5.44 2.62 -7.63
CA THR A 7 6.59 2.72 -6.74
C THR A 7 7.82 2.12 -7.43
N PRO A 8 8.96 2.82 -7.48
CA PRO A 8 10.20 2.25 -8.03
C PRO A 8 10.63 0.99 -7.27
N GLU A 9 11.21 0.02 -7.96
CA GLU A 9 11.75 -1.20 -7.32
C GLU A 9 12.87 -0.89 -6.34
N TRP A 10 13.69 0.12 -6.65
CA TRP A 10 14.83 0.54 -5.83
C TRP A 10 14.66 2.01 -5.47
N ILE A 11 14.61 2.30 -4.18
CA ILE A 11 14.52 3.65 -3.65
C ILE A 11 15.79 3.92 -2.85
N SER A 12 16.69 4.72 -3.41
CA SER A 12 17.95 5.11 -2.74
C SER A 12 17.86 6.50 -2.13
N GLU A 13 16.96 7.34 -2.64
CA GLU A 13 16.73 8.70 -2.15
C GLU A 13 15.28 9.11 -2.37
N LEU A 14 14.83 10.10 -1.62
CA LEU A 14 13.47 10.64 -1.69
C LEU A 14 13.54 12.15 -1.96
N LYS A 15 12.56 12.65 -2.73
CA LYS A 15 12.29 14.08 -2.80
C LYS A 15 11.74 14.55 -1.45
N PRO A 16 11.83 15.87 -1.13
CA PRO A 16 11.39 16.38 0.18
C PRO A 16 9.94 16.05 0.55
N ASN A 17 9.04 15.90 -0.45
CA ASN A 17 7.63 15.59 -0.22
C ASN A 17 7.30 14.10 -0.35
N GLU A 18 8.28 13.26 -0.61
CA GLU A 18 8.07 11.82 -0.75
C GLU A 18 8.21 11.11 0.59
N VAL A 19 7.35 10.11 0.82
CA VAL A 19 7.31 9.31 2.05
C VAL A 19 7.45 7.83 1.69
N PHE A 20 8.39 7.18 2.34
CA PHE A 20 8.69 5.75 2.15
C PHE A 20 7.77 4.91 3.05
N VAL A 21 6.85 4.17 2.45
CA VAL A 21 5.89 3.34 3.20
C VAL A 21 6.40 1.92 3.28
N PHE A 22 6.54 1.41 4.50
CA PHE A 22 7.18 0.11 4.73
C PHE A 22 6.39 -0.76 5.70
N GLY A 23 6.59 -2.07 5.60
CA GLY A 23 6.04 -3.03 6.55
C GLY A 23 6.84 -3.07 7.83
N SER A 24 6.16 -3.02 8.96
CA SER A 24 6.78 -3.00 10.29
C SER A 24 6.18 -4.06 11.22
N ASN A 25 6.52 -4.00 12.50
CA ASN A 25 5.84 -4.69 13.58
C ASN A 25 5.43 -3.66 14.63
N LEU A 26 4.46 -4.01 15.47
CA LEU A 26 3.93 -3.06 16.48
C LEU A 26 5.00 -2.59 17.47
N ALA A 27 5.98 -3.44 17.78
CA ALA A 27 7.08 -3.07 18.67
C ALA A 27 8.05 -2.06 18.05
N GLY A 28 7.96 -1.84 16.72
CA GLY A 28 8.85 -0.92 16.02
C GLY A 28 10.29 -1.40 15.92
N MET A 29 10.48 -2.71 15.93
CA MET A 29 11.81 -3.30 15.76
C MET A 29 12.14 -3.39 14.27
N HIS A 30 12.75 -2.34 13.74
CA HIS A 30 13.04 -2.17 12.32
C HIS A 30 14.39 -2.81 11.95
N ALA A 31 14.51 -4.13 12.15
CA ALA A 31 15.77 -4.83 12.11
C ALA A 31 16.19 -5.32 10.72
N GLY A 32 15.26 -5.43 9.77
CA GLY A 32 15.58 -5.99 8.44
C GLY A 32 14.68 -5.47 7.33
N GLY A 33 15.07 -5.77 6.08
CA GLY A 33 14.31 -5.44 4.89
C GLY A 33 14.08 -3.93 4.72
N ALA A 34 12.91 -3.58 4.22
CA ALA A 34 12.53 -2.17 4.00
C ALA A 34 12.52 -1.36 5.30
N ALA A 35 12.17 -1.97 6.43
CA ALA A 35 12.18 -1.30 7.72
C ALA A 35 13.57 -0.82 8.11
N ARG A 36 14.60 -1.63 7.85
CA ARG A 36 15.99 -1.23 8.11
C ARG A 36 16.42 -0.09 7.21
N VAL A 37 16.07 -0.13 5.94
CA VAL A 37 16.35 0.97 5.01
C VAL A 37 15.66 2.25 5.49
N ALA A 38 14.43 2.16 5.96
CA ALA A 38 13.69 3.30 6.49
C ALA A 38 14.40 3.95 7.67
N VAL A 39 14.94 3.15 8.60
CA VAL A 39 15.71 3.67 9.73
C VAL A 39 17.02 4.31 9.29
N GLU A 40 17.77 3.64 8.42
CA GLU A 40 19.08 4.09 7.99
C GLU A 40 19.03 5.34 7.10
N ASP A 41 18.04 5.43 6.21
CA ASP A 41 18.03 6.43 5.15
C ASP A 41 16.86 7.42 5.22
N PHE A 42 15.73 7.05 5.82
CA PHE A 42 14.48 7.82 5.67
C PHE A 42 13.82 8.22 7.01
N GLY A 43 14.58 8.22 8.07
CA GLY A 43 14.16 8.79 9.35
C GLY A 43 13.16 8.00 10.15
N ALA A 44 12.96 6.71 9.85
CA ALA A 44 12.12 5.87 10.67
C ALA A 44 12.69 5.72 12.08
N ILE A 45 11.80 5.62 13.06
CA ILE A 45 12.15 5.65 14.48
C ILE A 45 12.08 4.23 15.05
N TRP A 46 13.18 3.77 15.58
CA TRP A 46 13.22 2.51 16.32
C TRP A 46 12.26 2.60 17.52
N GLY A 47 11.36 1.63 17.63
CA GLY A 47 10.35 1.61 18.67
C GLY A 47 8.98 2.15 18.24
N GLN A 48 8.88 2.77 17.06
CA GLN A 48 7.60 3.24 16.52
C GLN A 48 7.16 2.32 15.38
N GLY A 49 6.13 1.51 15.63
CA GLY A 49 5.64 0.52 14.70
C GLY A 49 4.52 0.99 13.76
N VAL A 50 3.94 2.15 13.99
CA VAL A 50 2.80 2.67 13.24
C VAL A 50 2.98 4.15 12.90
N GLY A 51 2.62 4.51 11.68
CA GLY A 51 2.41 5.90 11.28
C GLY A 51 3.63 6.61 10.79
N LEU A 52 3.45 7.92 10.58
CA LEU A 52 4.47 8.81 10.02
C LEU A 52 5.64 9.01 10.99
N GLN A 53 6.84 8.86 10.46
CA GLN A 53 8.09 8.99 11.21
C GLN A 53 9.20 9.40 10.24
N GLY A 54 9.70 10.65 10.36
CA GLY A 54 10.61 11.22 9.38
C GLY A 54 9.97 11.25 7.99
N GLN A 55 10.70 10.76 6.98
CA GLN A 55 10.18 10.57 5.63
C GLN A 55 9.68 9.15 5.39
N SER A 56 9.18 8.49 6.44
CA SER A 56 8.69 7.12 6.38
C SER A 56 7.30 7.01 7.01
N TYR A 57 6.57 5.99 6.61
CA TYR A 57 5.29 5.62 7.21
C TYR A 57 5.28 4.10 7.46
N ALA A 58 5.04 3.71 8.70
CA ALA A 58 5.08 2.31 9.12
C ALA A 58 3.67 1.68 9.15
N ILE A 59 3.55 0.51 8.54
CA ILE A 59 2.33 -0.30 8.57
C ILE A 59 2.68 -1.67 9.16
N PRO A 60 2.16 -2.03 10.34
CA PRO A 60 2.47 -3.32 10.97
C PRO A 60 1.93 -4.49 10.14
N THR A 61 2.77 -5.49 9.91
CA THR A 61 2.43 -6.67 9.09
C THR A 61 2.72 -7.99 9.79
N MET A 62 3.12 -7.96 11.06
CA MET A 62 3.62 -9.14 11.77
C MET A 62 2.70 -9.63 12.91
N GLN A 63 1.43 -9.16 12.94
CA GLN A 63 0.55 -9.40 14.07
C GLN A 63 -0.47 -10.52 13.85
N GLY A 64 -0.45 -11.17 12.68
CA GLY A 64 -1.37 -12.24 12.33
C GLY A 64 -1.66 -12.26 10.85
N GLY A 65 -2.87 -12.63 10.46
CA GLY A 65 -3.29 -12.66 9.07
C GLY A 65 -3.56 -11.28 8.48
N VAL A 66 -4.01 -11.25 7.23
CA VAL A 66 -4.30 -9.99 6.51
C VAL A 66 -5.36 -9.14 7.22
N GLU A 67 -6.26 -9.76 7.97
CA GLU A 67 -7.27 -9.06 8.76
C GLU A 67 -6.67 -8.17 9.84
N THR A 68 -5.45 -8.46 10.29
CA THR A 68 -4.73 -7.63 11.27
C THR A 68 -4.02 -6.45 10.62
N ILE A 69 -3.76 -6.54 9.30
CA ILE A 69 -3.08 -5.50 8.53
C ILE A 69 -4.08 -4.48 8.01
N LYS A 70 -5.27 -4.93 7.61
CA LYS A 70 -6.27 -4.09 6.96
C LYS A 70 -6.60 -2.80 7.70
N PRO A 71 -6.84 -2.78 9.03
CA PRO A 71 -7.12 -1.51 9.74
C PRO A 71 -6.00 -0.49 9.61
N TYR A 72 -4.74 -0.93 9.60
CA TYR A 72 -3.59 -0.05 9.46
C TYR A 72 -3.42 0.46 8.04
N VAL A 73 -3.77 -0.34 7.03
CA VAL A 73 -3.81 0.11 5.63
C VAL A 73 -4.91 1.15 5.44
N ASP A 74 -6.09 0.90 5.99
CA ASP A 74 -7.22 1.85 5.91
C ASP A 74 -6.86 3.19 6.58
N GLU A 75 -6.21 3.14 7.74
CA GLU A 75 -5.70 4.33 8.44
C GLU A 75 -4.66 5.07 7.60
N PHE A 76 -3.75 4.33 6.96
CA PHE A 76 -2.76 4.91 6.06
C PHE A 76 -3.42 5.63 4.87
N ILE A 77 -4.39 5.01 4.22
CA ILE A 77 -5.07 5.60 3.07
C ILE A 77 -5.80 6.90 3.49
N ALA A 78 -6.48 6.87 4.63
CA ALA A 78 -7.13 8.06 5.19
C ALA A 78 -6.11 9.17 5.50
N PHE A 79 -4.97 8.81 6.04
CA PHE A 79 -3.87 9.75 6.28
C PHE A 79 -3.37 10.37 4.98
N ALA A 80 -3.17 9.56 3.94
CA ALA A 80 -2.71 10.03 2.64
C ALA A 80 -3.72 11.00 2.00
N GLU A 81 -5.01 10.69 2.09
CA GLU A 81 -6.07 11.57 1.58
C GLU A 81 -6.10 12.91 2.31
N ALA A 82 -5.78 12.92 3.59
CA ALA A 82 -5.71 14.15 4.40
C ALA A 82 -4.42 14.95 4.16
N HIS A 83 -3.42 14.38 3.49
CA HIS A 83 -2.11 14.99 3.27
C HIS A 83 -1.72 14.97 1.79
N PRO A 84 -2.45 15.71 0.93
CA PRO A 84 -2.16 15.73 -0.51
C PRO A 84 -0.80 16.36 -0.85
N GLU A 85 -0.17 17.09 0.08
CA GLU A 85 1.16 17.64 -0.07
C GLU A 85 2.27 16.59 -0.12
N TYR A 86 2.00 15.39 0.39
CA TYR A 86 2.94 14.28 0.34
C TYR A 86 2.63 13.33 -0.83
N THR A 87 3.67 12.68 -1.32
CA THR A 87 3.56 11.53 -2.23
C THR A 87 4.08 10.30 -1.50
N PHE A 88 3.23 9.30 -1.35
CA PHE A 88 3.55 8.08 -0.59
C PHE A 88 3.99 6.98 -1.54
N LEU A 89 5.21 6.48 -1.35
CA LEU A 89 5.79 5.39 -2.15
C LEU A 89 5.64 4.08 -1.37
N VAL A 90 4.59 3.33 -1.68
CA VAL A 90 4.31 2.06 -0.99
C VAL A 90 5.23 0.97 -1.52
N THR A 91 6.04 0.40 -0.64
CA THR A 91 6.84 -0.80 -0.94
C THR A 91 5.95 -2.05 -0.87
N PRO A 92 6.41 -3.22 -1.37
CA PRO A 92 5.63 -4.46 -1.26
C PRO A 92 5.55 -4.95 0.19
N ILE A 93 4.82 -4.24 1.03
CA ILE A 93 4.69 -4.55 2.46
C ILE A 93 4.12 -5.94 2.65
N GLY A 94 4.56 -6.62 3.70
CA GLY A 94 4.11 -7.96 4.04
C GLY A 94 4.63 -9.07 3.14
N CYS A 95 5.28 -8.74 2.02
CA CYS A 95 5.75 -9.73 1.04
C CYS A 95 7.20 -10.19 1.26
N GLY A 96 7.85 -9.67 2.29
CA GLY A 96 9.19 -10.09 2.68
C GLY A 96 9.17 -11.01 3.90
N ILE A 97 9.71 -10.53 5.02
CA ILE A 97 9.85 -11.32 6.27
C ILE A 97 8.49 -11.82 6.77
N ALA A 98 7.41 -11.04 6.60
CA ALA A 98 6.07 -11.44 7.05
C ALA A 98 5.50 -12.62 6.25
N GLY A 99 6.02 -12.89 5.05
CA GLY A 99 5.70 -14.11 4.29
C GLY A 99 4.38 -14.09 3.52
N PHE A 100 3.71 -12.95 3.38
CA PHE A 100 2.51 -12.84 2.55
C PHE A 100 2.87 -12.74 1.07
N THR A 101 1.90 -13.06 0.21
CA THR A 101 2.02 -12.86 -1.24
C THR A 101 1.39 -11.53 -1.64
N ALA A 102 1.76 -11.05 -2.84
CA ALA A 102 1.12 -9.86 -3.42
C ALA A 102 -0.40 -10.05 -3.57
N ASP A 103 -0.85 -11.25 -3.91
CA ASP A 103 -2.27 -11.58 -4.03
C ASP A 103 -3.02 -11.41 -2.70
N GLU A 104 -2.34 -11.65 -1.58
CA GLU A 104 -2.95 -11.50 -0.25
C GLU A 104 -2.98 -10.04 0.22
N ILE A 105 -1.96 -9.26 -0.11
CA ILE A 105 -1.79 -7.89 0.40
C ILE A 105 -2.42 -6.85 -0.53
N ALA A 106 -2.28 -6.99 -1.85
CA ALA A 106 -2.75 -5.98 -2.80
C ALA A 106 -4.23 -5.60 -2.60
N PRO A 107 -5.16 -6.54 -2.36
CA PRO A 107 -6.58 -6.17 -2.15
C PRO A 107 -6.82 -5.21 -0.99
N LEU A 108 -5.95 -5.20 0.02
CA LEU A 108 -6.06 -4.28 1.15
C LEU A 108 -5.89 -2.82 0.72
N PHE A 109 -5.21 -2.58 -0.40
CA PHE A 109 -4.97 -1.26 -0.98
C PHE A 109 -5.97 -0.87 -2.07
N ALA A 110 -7.08 -1.61 -2.23
CA ALA A 110 -8.04 -1.35 -3.31
C ALA A 110 -8.55 0.10 -3.33
N HIS A 111 -8.82 0.69 -2.17
CA HIS A 111 -9.25 2.08 -2.07
C HIS A 111 -8.18 3.08 -2.49
N ALA A 112 -6.91 2.72 -2.45
CA ALA A 112 -5.82 3.58 -2.88
C ALA A 112 -5.82 3.85 -4.39
N ILE A 113 -6.61 3.11 -5.16
CA ILE A 113 -6.78 3.36 -6.59
C ILE A 113 -7.30 4.78 -6.86
N HIS A 114 -8.07 5.34 -5.93
CA HIS A 114 -8.65 6.68 -6.01
C HIS A 114 -7.84 7.74 -5.25
N THR A 115 -6.71 7.37 -4.69
CA THR A 115 -5.86 8.26 -3.89
C THR A 115 -4.60 8.58 -4.68
N ASP A 116 -4.63 9.67 -5.43
CA ASP A 116 -3.63 9.99 -6.46
C ASP A 116 -2.20 10.14 -5.92
N ASN A 117 -2.04 10.51 -4.65
CA ASN A 117 -0.73 10.69 -4.03
C ASN A 117 -0.17 9.41 -3.39
N VAL A 118 -0.82 8.28 -3.59
CA VAL A 118 -0.32 6.96 -3.16
C VAL A 118 0.18 6.20 -4.39
N LEU A 119 1.47 5.96 -4.47
CA LEU A 119 2.06 5.10 -5.50
C LEU A 119 2.15 3.68 -4.95
N LEU A 120 1.74 2.71 -5.76
CA LEU A 120 1.76 1.29 -5.41
C LEU A 120 2.83 0.55 -6.20
N PRO A 121 3.36 -0.56 -5.67
CA PRO A 121 4.18 -1.46 -6.48
C PRO A 121 3.40 -1.93 -7.70
N GLU A 122 4.10 -2.14 -8.81
CA GLU A 122 3.47 -2.64 -10.04
C GLU A 122 2.67 -3.92 -9.80
N SER A 123 3.22 -4.84 -9.00
CA SER A 123 2.55 -6.10 -8.64
C SER A 123 1.21 -5.89 -7.95
N PHE A 124 1.13 -4.89 -7.06
CA PHE A 124 -0.12 -4.57 -6.36
C PHE A 124 -1.13 -3.92 -7.31
N ALA A 125 -0.67 -2.93 -8.07
CA ALA A 125 -1.52 -2.20 -9.01
C ALA A 125 -2.13 -3.14 -10.05
N LYS A 126 -1.34 -4.08 -10.56
CA LYS A 126 -1.80 -5.07 -11.53
C LYS A 126 -2.91 -5.95 -10.96
N ILE A 127 -2.75 -6.46 -9.74
CA ILE A 127 -3.75 -7.30 -9.09
C ILE A 127 -5.05 -6.51 -8.87
N ILE A 128 -4.95 -5.29 -8.39
CA ILE A 128 -6.12 -4.42 -8.15
C ILE A 128 -6.84 -4.11 -9.46
N ASN A 129 -6.11 -3.81 -10.53
CA ASN A 129 -6.69 -3.54 -11.85
C ASN A 129 -7.39 -4.78 -12.41
N ASP A 130 -6.79 -5.96 -12.26
CA ASP A 130 -7.40 -7.22 -12.71
C ASP A 130 -8.70 -7.51 -11.96
N ASP A 131 -8.73 -7.28 -10.66
CA ASP A 131 -9.92 -7.43 -9.83
C ASP A 131 -11.00 -6.43 -10.23
N TYR A 132 -10.62 -5.18 -10.49
CA TYR A 132 -11.54 -4.14 -10.96
C TYR A 132 -12.13 -4.49 -12.32
N ASP A 133 -11.32 -4.98 -13.26
CA ASP A 133 -11.77 -5.41 -14.57
C ASP A 133 -12.78 -6.56 -14.48
N ARG A 134 -12.54 -7.52 -13.60
CA ARG A 134 -13.46 -8.62 -13.35
C ARG A 134 -14.79 -8.12 -12.79
N PHE A 135 -14.74 -7.18 -11.86
CA PHE A 135 -15.93 -6.54 -11.30
C PHE A 135 -16.74 -5.81 -12.38
N CYS A 136 -16.08 -5.01 -13.21
CA CYS A 136 -16.71 -4.26 -14.29
C CYS A 136 -17.35 -5.20 -15.33
N ARG A 137 -16.68 -6.28 -15.70
CA ARG A 137 -17.23 -7.26 -16.65
C ARG A 137 -18.48 -7.96 -16.09
N SER A 138 -18.44 -8.31 -14.82
CA SER A 138 -19.60 -8.89 -14.13
C SER A 138 -20.78 -7.93 -14.11
N PHE A 139 -20.54 -6.67 -13.81
CA PHE A 139 -21.54 -5.61 -13.77
C PHE A 139 -22.11 -5.34 -15.17
N ASP A 140 -21.25 -5.22 -16.19
CA ASP A 140 -21.66 -4.99 -17.58
C ASP A 140 -22.48 -6.15 -18.11
N HIS A 141 -22.11 -7.38 -17.74
CA HIS A 141 -22.87 -8.57 -18.13
C HIS A 141 -24.27 -8.57 -17.52
N ASP A 142 -24.42 -8.19 -16.27
CA ASP A 142 -25.71 -8.06 -15.61
C ASP A 142 -26.53 -6.91 -16.18
N ALA A 143 -25.89 -5.79 -16.52
CA ALA A 143 -26.54 -4.67 -17.19
C ALA A 143 -27.05 -5.05 -18.59
N ASP A 144 -26.26 -5.80 -19.35
CA ASP A 144 -26.65 -6.30 -20.68
C ASP A 144 -27.83 -7.27 -20.57
N ARG A 145 -27.86 -8.14 -19.58
CA ARG A 145 -29.02 -9.00 -19.33
C ARG A 145 -30.27 -8.20 -19.05
N ASN A 146 -30.17 -7.17 -18.25
CA ASN A 146 -31.29 -6.29 -17.93
C ASN A 146 -31.74 -5.51 -19.17
N ALA A 147 -30.80 -5.09 -20.01
CA ALA A 147 -31.11 -4.39 -21.26
C ALA A 147 -31.86 -5.26 -22.24
N GLU A 148 -31.57 -6.56 -22.30
CA GLU A 148 -32.26 -7.50 -23.17
C GLU A 148 -33.76 -7.72 -22.80
N HIS A 149 -34.12 -7.37 -21.57
CA HIS A 149 -35.48 -7.50 -21.07
C HIS A 149 -36.33 -6.23 -21.25
N TRP A 150 -35.74 -5.19 -21.74
CA TRP A 150 -36.45 -3.94 -22.01
C TRP A 150 -36.95 -3.89 -23.45
#